data_5d3537e0a59ca9c9d16180f9503932d1
#
_entry.id   5d3537e0a59ca9c9d16180f9503932d1
#
_cell.length_a   1.000
_cell.length_b   1.000
_cell.length_c   1.000
_cell.angle_alpha   90.00
_cell.angle_beta   90.00
_cell.angle_gamma   90.00
#
_symmetry.space_group_name_H-M   'P 1'
#
loop_
_entity.id
_entity.type
_entity.pdbx_description
1 polymer ?
#
loop_
_entity_poly.entity_id
_entity_poly.type
_entity_poly.pdbx_seq_one_letter_code
_entity_poly.pdbx_strand_id
1 'polypeptide(L)'
;MKQLARLKFSQNNLKVPTNWQNPANSEHYGKAFKDSEKTTSPDTTAPPLFMPATMNKYHTETQKKLNSDFGTFIDTTCDAICGAWSQWQSAATMVGVMIMGPMATLGQVVGIPWQPLILAQGAKSTPMQMKYTNVIATVLSTSWMTYTATIKVAMSWYPLFAAMASPVAPPTPNIPCPVSALIQVPVSIQPMLMKMQMVGQLADPMAPFHQELFDCICDAFDKCFKIWQNSTMVTNVMGTGPVPTFLPPYVPVGPVVGGVGIMTPGGFV
;
A
#
# COMPACT_ATOMS: atom_id res chain seq x y z
N MET A 1 -5.96 -5.61 -4.35
CA MET A 1 -6.05 -4.21 -3.94
C MET A 1 -7.11 -3.43 -4.71
N LYS A 2 -7.09 -3.35 -6.05
CA LYS A 2 -8.06 -2.60 -6.88
C LYS A 2 -9.52 -2.82 -6.50
N GLN A 3 -9.99 -4.07 -6.50
CA GLN A 3 -11.39 -4.40 -6.20
C GLN A 3 -11.80 -3.91 -4.82
N LEU A 4 -10.94 -4.04 -3.81
CA LEU A 4 -11.20 -3.56 -2.45
C LEU A 4 -11.30 -2.04 -2.42
N ALA A 5 -10.37 -1.33 -3.08
CA ALA A 5 -10.39 0.12 -3.15
C ALA A 5 -11.62 0.65 -3.88
N ARG A 6 -11.97 0.08 -5.04
CA ARG A 6 -13.19 0.44 -5.78
C ARG A 6 -14.46 0.17 -4.99
N LEU A 7 -14.56 -0.98 -4.33
CA LEU A 7 -15.71 -1.31 -3.50
C LEU A 7 -15.87 -0.29 -2.36
N LYS A 8 -14.78 -0.01 -1.65
CA LYS A 8 -14.81 0.98 -0.57
C LYS A 8 -15.17 2.37 -1.07
N PHE A 9 -14.60 2.79 -2.21
CA PHE A 9 -14.92 4.08 -2.82
C PHE A 9 -16.39 4.18 -3.21
N SER A 10 -16.96 3.13 -3.81
CA SER A 10 -18.37 3.10 -4.20
C SER A 10 -19.33 3.16 -3.00
N GLN A 11 -18.93 2.63 -1.85
CA GLN A 11 -19.73 2.69 -0.61
C GLN A 11 -19.92 4.11 -0.08
N ASN A 12 -19.04 5.04 -0.43
CA ASN A 12 -19.20 6.43 -0.04
C ASN A 12 -20.38 7.14 -0.72
N ASN A 13 -21.04 6.49 -1.70
CA ASN A 13 -22.18 7.04 -2.45
C ASN A 13 -21.93 8.49 -2.87
N LEU A 14 -20.76 8.76 -3.46
CA LEU A 14 -20.36 10.08 -3.86
C LEU A 14 -21.38 10.62 -4.86
N LYS A 15 -22.32 11.36 -4.35
CA LYS A 15 -23.20 12.16 -5.16
C LYS A 15 -22.42 13.40 -5.54
N VAL A 16 -22.22 13.61 -6.83
CA VAL A 16 -21.86 14.95 -7.30
C VAL A 16 -22.88 15.90 -6.65
N PRO A 17 -22.43 17.00 -6.01
CA PRO A 17 -23.35 17.90 -5.36
C PRO A 17 -24.46 18.28 -6.31
N THR A 18 -25.62 17.72 -6.09
CA THR A 18 -26.85 18.06 -6.82
C THR A 18 -27.48 19.30 -6.22
N ASN A 19 -26.70 20.21 -5.65
CA ASN A 19 -27.13 21.55 -5.33
C ASN A 19 -27.40 22.35 -6.63
N TRP A 20 -28.01 21.70 -7.59
CA TRP A 20 -28.74 22.34 -8.63
C TRP A 20 -29.96 22.92 -7.99
N GLN A 21 -29.77 24.05 -7.33
CA GLN A 21 -30.91 24.90 -7.04
C GLN A 21 -31.44 25.33 -8.41
N ASN A 22 -32.67 24.98 -8.65
CA ASN A 22 -33.41 25.55 -9.76
C ASN A 22 -33.21 27.06 -9.66
N PRO A 23 -32.53 27.73 -10.61
CA PRO A 23 -32.41 29.18 -10.52
C PRO A 23 -33.79 29.71 -10.48
N ALA A 24 -34.05 30.62 -9.56
CA ALA A 24 -35.37 31.21 -9.33
C ALA A 24 -35.96 31.91 -10.58
N ASN A 25 -35.15 32.09 -11.63
CA ASN A 25 -35.54 32.68 -12.90
C ASN A 25 -35.13 31.77 -14.05
N SER A 26 -36.09 31.37 -14.85
CA SER A 26 -35.92 30.60 -16.08
C SER A 26 -34.97 31.24 -17.10
N GLU A 27 -34.66 32.52 -16.98
CA GLU A 27 -33.74 33.27 -17.85
C GLU A 27 -32.27 32.75 -17.79
N HIS A 28 -31.85 32.20 -16.68
CA HIS A 28 -30.49 31.65 -16.57
C HIS A 28 -30.30 30.43 -17.47
N TYR A 29 -31.29 29.61 -17.65
CA TYR A 29 -31.22 28.48 -18.57
C TYR A 29 -31.29 28.90 -20.04
N GLY A 30 -32.06 29.94 -20.34
CA GLY A 30 -32.16 30.46 -21.69
C GLY A 30 -30.83 30.98 -22.27
N LYS A 31 -29.91 31.44 -21.41
CA LYS A 31 -28.60 31.95 -21.83
C LYS A 31 -27.49 30.87 -21.81
N ALA A 32 -27.70 29.78 -21.07
CA ALA A 32 -26.69 28.72 -20.92
C ALA A 32 -26.72 27.69 -22.05
N PHE A 33 -27.78 27.64 -22.85
CA PHE A 33 -27.99 26.65 -23.91
C PHE A 33 -28.25 27.30 -25.25
N LYS A 34 -27.76 26.67 -26.32
CA LYS A 34 -28.14 27.03 -27.69
C LYS A 34 -29.60 26.72 -27.89
N ASP A 35 -30.26 27.49 -28.76
CA ASP A 35 -31.71 27.31 -29.01
C ASP A 35 -32.06 25.90 -29.52
N SER A 36 -31.10 25.23 -30.21
CA SER A 36 -31.26 23.84 -30.63
C SER A 36 -31.19 22.82 -29.47
N GLU A 37 -30.75 23.23 -28.31
CA GLU A 37 -30.60 22.38 -27.10
C GLU A 37 -31.76 22.62 -26.12
N LYS A 38 -32.57 23.64 -26.36
CA LYS A 38 -33.77 23.93 -25.58
C LYS A 38 -34.89 22.96 -25.97
N THR A 39 -35.45 22.30 -24.99
CA THR A 39 -36.67 21.49 -25.20
C THR A 39 -37.80 22.41 -25.59
N THR A 40 -38.38 22.19 -26.76
CA THR A 40 -39.45 23.01 -27.33
C THR A 40 -40.81 22.84 -26.66
N SER A 41 -40.93 21.87 -25.75
CA SER A 41 -42.13 21.64 -24.95
C SER A 41 -41.75 21.52 -23.50
N PRO A 42 -41.92 22.58 -22.68
CA PRO A 42 -41.83 22.42 -21.24
C PRO A 42 -42.94 21.43 -20.80
N ASP A 43 -42.51 20.37 -20.11
CA ASP A 43 -43.48 19.48 -19.48
C ASP A 43 -44.16 20.25 -18.34
N THR A 44 -45.33 20.75 -18.64
CA THR A 44 -46.15 21.55 -17.71
C THR A 44 -46.67 20.73 -16.53
N THR A 45 -46.50 19.40 -16.57
CA THR A 45 -46.88 18.50 -15.48
C THR A 45 -45.71 18.21 -14.54
N ALA A 46 -44.48 18.55 -14.93
CA ALA A 46 -43.31 18.34 -14.10
C ALA A 46 -43.28 19.31 -12.90
N PRO A 47 -42.91 18.85 -11.72
CA PRO A 47 -42.71 19.74 -10.57
C PRO A 47 -41.73 20.88 -10.93
N PRO A 48 -41.86 22.07 -10.36
CA PRO A 48 -40.98 23.23 -10.66
C PRO A 48 -39.50 22.98 -10.43
N LEU A 49 -39.15 21.91 -9.75
CA LEU A 49 -37.77 21.46 -9.47
C LEU A 49 -37.22 20.50 -10.52
N PHE A 50 -38.03 20.12 -11.52
CA PHE A 50 -37.57 19.18 -12.55
C PHE A 50 -36.72 19.90 -13.61
N MET A 51 -35.51 19.42 -13.79
CA MET A 51 -34.68 19.87 -14.89
C MET A 51 -35.21 19.33 -16.23
N PRO A 52 -35.11 20.09 -17.34
CA PRO A 52 -35.35 19.55 -18.67
C PRO A 52 -34.57 18.26 -18.92
N ALA A 53 -35.16 17.30 -19.62
CA ALA A 53 -34.60 16.00 -19.88
C ALA A 53 -33.18 16.06 -20.52
N THR A 54 -32.92 17.04 -21.39
CA THR A 54 -31.63 17.32 -21.98
C THR A 54 -30.56 17.67 -20.95
N MET A 55 -30.91 18.45 -19.93
CA MET A 55 -29.96 18.84 -18.87
C MET A 55 -29.63 17.65 -17.95
N ASN A 56 -30.61 16.82 -17.63
CA ASN A 56 -30.40 15.60 -16.88
C ASN A 56 -29.45 14.65 -17.60
N LYS A 57 -29.54 14.61 -18.94
CA LYS A 57 -28.59 13.79 -19.74
C LYS A 57 -27.15 14.23 -19.54
N TYR A 58 -26.86 15.51 -19.74
CA TYR A 58 -25.50 16.04 -19.59
C TYR A 58 -24.97 15.89 -18.15
N HIS A 59 -25.81 16.13 -17.19
CA HIS A 59 -25.45 15.92 -15.79
C HIS A 59 -25.14 14.46 -15.49
N THR A 60 -25.95 13.53 -15.97
CA THR A 60 -25.73 12.09 -15.82
C THR A 60 -24.45 11.63 -16.53
N GLU A 61 -24.17 12.14 -17.73
CA GLU A 61 -22.95 11.84 -18.47
C GLU A 61 -21.71 12.37 -17.74
N THR A 62 -21.78 13.59 -17.21
CA THR A 62 -20.69 14.17 -16.41
C THR A 62 -20.41 13.36 -15.15
N GLN A 63 -21.46 12.93 -14.43
CA GLN A 63 -21.33 12.08 -13.27
C GLN A 63 -20.71 10.72 -13.61
N LYS A 64 -21.16 10.09 -14.69
CA LYS A 64 -20.59 8.83 -15.19
C LYS A 64 -19.11 8.98 -15.52
N LYS A 65 -18.76 10.08 -16.20
CA LYS A 65 -17.37 10.39 -16.53
C LYS A 65 -16.51 10.57 -15.29
N LEU A 66 -16.95 11.38 -14.32
CA LEU A 66 -16.25 11.58 -13.06
C LEU A 66 -16.02 10.27 -12.31
N ASN A 67 -17.05 9.42 -12.20
CA ASN A 67 -16.92 8.11 -11.56
C ASN A 67 -15.96 7.21 -12.31
N SER A 68 -15.95 7.25 -13.64
CA SER A 68 -15.00 6.52 -14.48
C SER A 68 -13.57 7.02 -14.27
N ASP A 69 -13.37 8.35 -14.23
CA ASP A 69 -12.07 8.96 -14.05
C ASP A 69 -11.48 8.64 -12.65
N PHE A 70 -12.30 8.70 -11.59
CA PHE A 70 -11.88 8.25 -10.26
C PHE A 70 -11.58 6.75 -10.23
N GLY A 71 -12.42 5.94 -10.86
CA GLY A 71 -12.17 4.50 -10.98
C GLY A 71 -10.84 4.21 -11.66
N THR A 72 -10.55 4.87 -12.78
CA THR A 72 -9.29 4.74 -13.50
C THR A 72 -8.11 5.20 -12.66
N PHE A 73 -8.25 6.31 -11.93
CA PHE A 73 -7.22 6.81 -11.01
C PHE A 73 -6.91 5.77 -9.91
N ILE A 74 -7.96 5.23 -9.28
CA ILE A 74 -7.82 4.20 -8.22
C ILE A 74 -7.10 2.97 -8.77
N ASP A 75 -7.48 2.49 -9.94
CA ASP A 75 -6.86 1.32 -10.55
C ASP A 75 -5.39 1.54 -10.85
N THR A 76 -5.05 2.64 -11.52
CA THR A 76 -3.68 2.99 -11.87
C THR A 76 -2.81 3.16 -10.62
N THR A 77 -3.36 3.80 -9.59
CA THR A 77 -2.65 3.98 -8.31
C THR A 77 -2.45 2.66 -7.59
N CYS A 78 -3.47 1.80 -7.55
CA CYS A 78 -3.35 0.47 -6.95
C CYS A 78 -2.33 -0.41 -7.70
N ASP A 79 -2.28 -0.32 -9.04
CA ASP A 79 -1.28 -1.05 -9.84
C ASP A 79 0.13 -0.56 -9.54
N ALA A 80 0.31 0.77 -9.46
CA ALA A 80 1.60 1.35 -9.11
C ALA A 80 2.07 0.90 -7.72
N ILE A 81 1.17 0.86 -6.73
CA ILE A 81 1.47 0.38 -5.38
C ILE A 81 1.83 -1.12 -5.40
N CYS A 82 1.04 -1.94 -6.07
CA CYS A 82 1.30 -3.37 -6.17
C CYS A 82 2.60 -3.67 -6.91
N GLY A 83 2.91 -2.91 -7.97
CA GLY A 83 4.16 -2.99 -8.71
C GLY A 83 5.37 -2.62 -7.85
N ALA A 84 5.28 -1.53 -7.08
CA ALA A 84 6.32 -1.13 -6.14
C ALA A 84 6.54 -2.18 -5.04
N TRP A 85 5.46 -2.75 -4.52
CA TRP A 85 5.50 -3.83 -3.53
C TRP A 85 6.21 -5.07 -4.07
N SER A 86 5.81 -5.54 -5.25
CA SER A 86 6.43 -6.71 -5.89
C SER A 86 7.92 -6.51 -6.15
N GLN A 87 8.32 -5.32 -6.63
CA GLN A 87 9.73 -4.98 -6.83
C GLN A 87 10.49 -4.94 -5.51
N TRP A 88 9.90 -4.34 -4.48
CA TRP A 88 10.49 -4.34 -3.14
C TRP A 88 10.67 -5.77 -2.62
N GLN A 89 9.63 -6.61 -2.69
CA GLN A 89 9.66 -7.99 -2.20
C GLN A 89 10.75 -8.82 -2.87
N SER A 90 10.94 -8.65 -4.18
CA SER A 90 11.97 -9.35 -4.94
C SER A 90 13.39 -8.86 -4.66
N ALA A 91 13.55 -7.59 -4.28
CA ALA A 91 14.85 -6.96 -4.05
C ALA A 91 15.25 -6.86 -2.57
N ALA A 92 14.30 -7.07 -1.65
CA ALA A 92 14.54 -6.92 -0.22
C ALA A 92 15.53 -7.96 0.31
N THR A 93 16.35 -7.51 1.26
CA THR A 93 17.38 -8.30 1.93
C THR A 93 17.26 -8.16 3.44
N MET A 94 17.88 -9.06 4.19
CA MET A 94 18.10 -8.90 5.62
C MET A 94 19.59 -8.74 5.90
N VAL A 95 19.92 -7.74 6.70
CA VAL A 95 21.28 -7.40 7.08
C VAL A 95 21.44 -7.36 8.59
N GLY A 96 22.66 -7.53 9.07
CA GLY A 96 22.96 -7.46 10.51
C GLY A 96 22.30 -8.56 11.34
N VAL A 97 21.92 -9.68 10.75
CA VAL A 97 21.35 -10.81 11.48
C VAL A 97 22.43 -11.44 12.31
N MET A 98 22.28 -11.40 13.64
CA MET A 98 23.18 -12.09 14.58
C MET A 98 22.52 -13.36 15.09
N ILE A 99 23.32 -14.43 15.12
CA ILE A 99 22.84 -15.76 15.47
C ILE A 99 23.50 -16.21 16.77
N MET A 100 22.65 -16.63 17.71
CA MET A 100 23.07 -17.21 18.98
C MET A 100 22.36 -18.56 19.16
N GLY A 101 23.12 -19.62 18.99
CA GLY A 101 22.54 -20.95 18.97
C GLY A 101 21.58 -21.13 17.78
N PRO A 102 20.38 -21.65 18.00
CA PRO A 102 19.40 -21.87 16.93
C PRO A 102 18.56 -20.64 16.58
N MET A 103 18.80 -19.47 17.19
CA MET A 103 17.92 -18.30 17.05
C MET A 103 18.68 -17.05 16.58
N ALA A 104 17.99 -16.22 15.79
CA ALA A 104 18.44 -14.87 15.53
C ALA A 104 18.13 -13.96 16.71
N THR A 105 19.06 -13.05 17.03
CA THR A 105 18.90 -12.06 18.11
C THR A 105 18.75 -10.64 17.60
N LEU A 106 19.28 -10.35 16.41
CA LEU A 106 19.25 -9.05 15.75
C LEU A 106 19.03 -9.26 14.26
N GLY A 107 18.75 -8.19 13.56
CA GLY A 107 18.60 -8.13 12.11
C GLY A 107 17.62 -7.08 11.67
N GLN A 108 17.80 -6.57 10.48
CA GLN A 108 16.96 -5.53 9.88
C GLN A 108 16.63 -5.88 8.44
N VAL A 109 15.40 -5.62 8.05
CA VAL A 109 14.95 -5.73 6.65
C VAL A 109 15.26 -4.43 5.92
N VAL A 110 15.90 -4.55 4.77
CA VAL A 110 16.27 -3.41 3.90
C VAL A 110 15.76 -3.68 2.50
N GLY A 111 15.20 -2.66 1.88
CA GLY A 111 14.70 -2.75 0.51
C GLY A 111 14.67 -1.39 -0.18
N ILE A 112 14.29 -1.39 -1.45
CA ILE A 112 14.22 -0.19 -2.27
C ILE A 112 13.07 0.72 -1.82
N PRO A 113 13.20 2.06 -1.91
CA PRO A 113 12.13 2.97 -1.56
C PRO A 113 10.97 2.88 -2.56
N TRP A 114 9.74 2.95 -2.07
CA TRP A 114 8.54 2.84 -2.90
C TRP A 114 8.18 4.11 -3.66
N GLN A 115 8.52 5.27 -3.11
CA GLN A 115 8.11 6.55 -3.68
C GLN A 115 8.45 6.70 -5.17
N PRO A 116 9.70 6.51 -5.61
CA PRO A 116 10.03 6.64 -7.03
C PRO A 116 9.33 5.60 -7.90
N LEU A 117 9.10 4.39 -7.39
CA LEU A 117 8.43 3.31 -8.11
C LEU A 117 6.95 3.62 -8.34
N ILE A 118 6.27 4.09 -7.30
CA ILE A 118 4.86 4.50 -7.39
C ILE A 118 4.72 5.72 -8.31
N LEU A 119 5.62 6.71 -8.20
CA LEU A 119 5.60 7.88 -9.07
C LEU A 119 5.87 7.55 -10.53
N ALA A 120 6.68 6.54 -10.82
CA ALA A 120 6.96 6.12 -12.19
C ALA A 120 5.71 5.59 -12.90
N GLN A 121 4.89 4.82 -12.21
CA GLN A 121 3.73 4.11 -12.75
C GLN A 121 2.38 4.74 -12.41
N GLY A 122 2.33 5.66 -11.46
CA GLY A 122 1.12 6.29 -10.96
C GLY A 122 0.44 7.23 -11.97
N ALA A 123 -0.80 7.56 -11.71
CA ALA A 123 -1.59 8.45 -12.55
C ALA A 123 -1.05 9.89 -12.53
N LYS A 124 -0.86 10.47 -13.70
CA LYS A 124 -0.26 11.83 -13.89
C LYS A 124 -0.89 12.61 -15.03
N SER A 125 -2.05 12.21 -15.51
CA SER A 125 -2.70 12.84 -16.67
C SER A 125 -3.17 14.27 -16.38
N THR A 126 -3.41 14.61 -15.14
CA THR A 126 -3.80 15.97 -14.73
C THR A 126 -2.95 16.46 -13.54
N PRO A 127 -2.80 17.79 -13.36
CA PRO A 127 -2.09 18.33 -12.19
C PRO A 127 -2.63 17.83 -10.84
N MET A 128 -3.95 17.63 -10.74
CA MET A 128 -4.58 17.11 -9.53
C MET A 128 -4.23 15.64 -9.29
N GLN A 129 -4.26 14.81 -10.35
CA GLN A 129 -3.81 13.42 -10.25
C GLN A 129 -2.35 13.32 -9.82
N MET A 130 -1.49 14.20 -10.34
CA MET A 130 -0.08 14.26 -9.92
C MET A 130 0.06 14.60 -8.44
N LYS A 131 -0.72 15.58 -7.94
CA LYS A 131 -0.73 15.92 -6.51
C LYS A 131 -1.15 14.71 -5.66
N TYR A 132 -2.26 14.06 -6.00
CA TYR A 132 -2.73 12.88 -5.25
C TYR A 132 -1.70 11.74 -5.29
N THR A 133 -1.19 11.42 -6.47
CA THR A 133 -0.18 10.35 -6.63
C THR A 133 1.07 10.63 -5.82
N ASN A 134 1.55 11.88 -5.81
CA ASN A 134 2.73 12.27 -5.05
C ASN A 134 2.52 12.11 -3.53
N VAL A 135 1.38 12.57 -3.02
CA VAL A 135 1.03 12.44 -1.61
C VAL A 135 0.91 10.96 -1.21
N ILE A 136 0.20 10.16 -2.00
CA ILE A 136 0.04 8.73 -1.75
C ILE A 136 1.40 8.03 -1.76
N ALA A 137 2.24 8.30 -2.76
CA ALA A 137 3.56 7.70 -2.88
C ALA A 137 4.46 8.05 -1.70
N THR A 138 4.45 9.31 -1.27
CA THR A 138 5.27 9.79 -0.13
C THR A 138 4.83 9.12 1.17
N VAL A 139 3.54 9.16 1.50
CA VAL A 139 3.03 8.62 2.77
C VAL A 139 3.21 7.10 2.83
N LEU A 140 2.86 6.38 1.77
CA LEU A 140 3.03 4.92 1.75
C LEU A 140 4.49 4.51 1.83
N SER A 141 5.39 5.19 1.09
CA SER A 141 6.82 4.91 1.15
C SER A 141 7.40 5.15 2.55
N THR A 142 7.05 6.26 3.19
CA THR A 142 7.49 6.59 4.55
C THR A 142 6.96 5.58 5.56
N SER A 143 5.67 5.25 5.49
CA SER A 143 5.05 4.27 6.39
C SER A 143 5.67 2.89 6.23
N TRP A 144 5.95 2.48 4.99
CA TRP A 144 6.62 1.21 4.70
C TRP A 144 8.06 1.17 5.22
N MET A 145 8.84 2.22 4.98
CA MET A 145 10.22 2.33 5.50
C MET A 145 10.24 2.27 7.02
N THR A 146 9.34 3.02 7.68
CA THR A 146 9.23 3.00 9.13
C THR A 146 8.86 1.61 9.64
N TYR A 147 7.88 0.96 9.00
CA TYR A 147 7.49 -0.41 9.34
C TYR A 147 8.67 -1.38 9.22
N THR A 148 9.36 -1.39 8.08
CA THR A 148 10.48 -2.32 7.84
C THR A 148 11.66 -2.07 8.78
N ALA A 149 11.92 -0.81 9.14
CA ALA A 149 12.96 -0.46 10.12
C ALA A 149 12.63 -0.93 11.55
N THR A 150 11.35 -1.12 11.87
CA THR A 150 10.93 -1.63 13.19
C THR A 150 10.88 -3.16 13.28
N ILE A 151 10.99 -3.85 12.14
CA ILE A 151 11.02 -5.32 12.14
C ILE A 151 12.32 -5.79 12.81
N LYS A 152 12.16 -6.53 13.89
CA LYS A 152 13.27 -7.27 14.52
C LYS A 152 13.18 -8.73 14.09
N VAL A 153 14.29 -9.22 13.59
CA VAL A 153 14.38 -10.59 13.14
C VAL A 153 14.29 -11.54 14.33
N ALA A 154 13.27 -12.39 14.32
CA ALA A 154 13.05 -13.45 15.31
C ALA A 154 12.79 -14.74 14.54
N MET A 155 13.84 -15.36 14.04
CA MET A 155 13.80 -16.60 13.28
C MET A 155 14.72 -17.64 13.88
N SER A 156 14.53 -18.88 13.49
CA SER A 156 15.31 -20.00 14.01
C SER A 156 15.92 -20.83 12.89
N TRP A 157 16.93 -21.61 13.25
CA TRP A 157 17.59 -22.60 12.40
C TRP A 157 17.27 -24.01 12.88
N TYR A 158 17.50 -24.98 12.02
CA TYR A 158 17.30 -26.39 12.38
C TYR A 158 18.18 -26.79 13.55
N PRO A 159 17.77 -27.77 14.40
CA PRO A 159 18.49 -28.19 15.58
C PRO A 159 19.96 -28.59 15.30
N LEU A 160 20.25 -29.07 14.10
CA LEU A 160 21.62 -29.38 13.68
C LEU A 160 22.57 -28.17 13.78
N PHE A 161 22.04 -26.96 13.58
CA PHE A 161 22.82 -25.72 13.70
C PHE A 161 23.18 -25.41 15.17
N ALA A 162 22.39 -25.92 16.11
CA ALA A 162 22.66 -25.79 17.55
C ALA A 162 23.62 -26.87 18.08
N ALA A 163 23.85 -27.95 17.32
CA ALA A 163 24.71 -29.07 17.72
C ALA A 163 25.72 -29.41 16.62
N MET A 164 26.36 -28.38 16.06
CA MET A 164 27.31 -28.54 14.96
C MET A 164 28.62 -29.13 15.43
N ALA A 165 29.06 -30.21 14.78
CA ALA A 165 30.32 -30.86 15.03
C ALA A 165 31.45 -30.35 14.08
N SER A 166 31.66 -29.02 14.09
CA SER A 166 32.64 -28.34 13.25
C SER A 166 33.10 -27.04 13.89
N PRO A 167 34.34 -26.58 13.71
CA PRO A 167 34.79 -25.29 14.22
C PRO A 167 33.96 -24.09 13.70
N VAL A 168 33.44 -24.22 12.49
CA VAL A 168 32.60 -23.20 11.85
C VAL A 168 31.39 -23.89 11.20
N ALA A 169 30.24 -23.42 11.50
CA ALA A 169 29.00 -23.89 10.84
C ALA A 169 28.98 -23.44 9.37
N PRO A 170 28.78 -24.36 8.41
CA PRO A 170 28.62 -23.99 7.02
C PRO A 170 27.33 -23.15 6.81
N PRO A 171 27.25 -22.39 5.72
CA PRO A 171 26.03 -21.64 5.40
C PRO A 171 24.81 -22.55 5.41
N THR A 172 23.88 -22.30 6.34
CA THR A 172 22.68 -23.11 6.55
C THR A 172 21.46 -22.19 6.51
N PRO A 173 20.39 -22.54 5.75
CA PRO A 173 19.22 -21.71 5.68
C PRO A 173 18.42 -21.75 6.99
N ASN A 174 17.70 -20.67 7.27
CA ASN A 174 16.75 -20.61 8.38
C ASN A 174 15.57 -21.57 8.18
N ILE A 175 14.88 -21.89 9.25
CA ILE A 175 13.57 -22.52 9.17
C ILE A 175 12.60 -21.48 8.56
N PRO A 176 11.87 -21.81 7.48
CA PRO A 176 10.88 -20.88 6.91
C PRO A 176 9.89 -20.42 7.96
N CYS A 177 9.68 -19.12 8.06
CA CYS A 177 8.72 -18.52 8.99
C CYS A 177 7.91 -17.42 8.32
N PRO A 178 6.63 -17.22 8.68
CA PRO A 178 5.84 -16.13 8.12
C PRO A 178 6.38 -14.77 8.60
N VAL A 179 6.21 -13.75 7.78
CA VAL A 179 6.59 -12.36 8.13
C VAL A 179 5.91 -11.93 9.44
N SER A 180 4.70 -12.42 9.70
CA SER A 180 3.96 -12.15 10.95
C SER A 180 4.64 -12.69 12.21
N ALA A 181 5.54 -13.66 12.08
CA ALA A 181 6.31 -14.19 13.21
C ALA A 181 7.51 -13.30 13.57
N LEU A 182 7.92 -12.39 12.70
CA LEU A 182 8.95 -11.40 13.01
C LEU A 182 8.38 -10.39 14.01
N ILE A 183 9.21 -9.97 14.96
CA ILE A 183 8.79 -8.96 15.96
C ILE A 183 8.63 -7.61 15.26
N GLN A 184 7.46 -7.03 15.38
CA GLN A 184 7.07 -5.82 14.65
C GLN A 184 6.38 -4.83 15.57
N VAL A 185 6.54 -3.55 15.27
CA VAL A 185 5.75 -2.49 15.88
C VAL A 185 4.70 -2.03 14.86
N PRO A 186 3.40 -2.35 15.06
CA PRO A 186 2.37 -2.15 14.03
C PRO A 186 1.94 -0.70 13.81
N VAL A 187 2.55 0.26 14.49
CA VAL A 187 2.08 1.66 14.59
C VAL A 187 2.10 2.40 13.26
N SER A 188 3.03 2.08 12.36
CA SER A 188 3.24 2.85 11.12
C SER A 188 2.26 2.53 9.99
N ILE A 189 1.65 1.33 10.00
CA ILE A 189 0.69 0.91 8.97
C ILE A 189 -0.71 0.83 9.57
N GLN A 190 -1.26 2.01 9.84
CA GLN A 190 -2.65 2.16 10.27
C GLN A 190 -3.40 3.02 9.24
N PRO A 191 -4.52 2.53 8.69
CA PRO A 191 -5.26 3.22 7.63
C PRO A 191 -5.61 4.66 8.00
N MET A 192 -6.09 4.86 9.22
CA MET A 192 -6.50 6.19 9.70
C MET A 192 -5.32 7.15 9.81
N LEU A 193 -4.17 6.69 10.31
CA LEU A 193 -2.97 7.51 10.42
C LEU A 193 -2.43 7.92 9.05
N MET A 194 -2.34 6.96 8.13
CA MET A 194 -1.91 7.22 6.76
C MET A 194 -2.86 8.19 6.04
N LYS A 195 -4.18 8.01 6.20
CA LYS A 195 -5.18 8.96 5.67
C LYS A 195 -4.96 10.37 6.21
N MET A 196 -4.81 10.54 7.52
CA MET A 196 -4.56 11.85 8.13
C MET A 196 -3.28 12.49 7.60
N GLN A 197 -2.22 11.71 7.43
CA GLN A 197 -0.96 12.19 6.84
C GLN A 197 -1.15 12.62 5.38
N MET A 198 -1.90 11.83 4.59
CA MET A 198 -2.19 12.18 3.19
C MET A 198 -3.00 13.47 3.08
N VAL A 199 -4.03 13.64 3.90
CA VAL A 199 -4.84 14.87 3.93
C VAL A 199 -3.99 16.07 4.34
N GLY A 200 -3.16 15.93 5.37
CA GLY A 200 -2.27 16.99 5.83
C GLY A 200 -1.22 17.38 4.78
N GLN A 201 -0.62 16.41 4.08
CA GLN A 201 0.37 16.67 3.03
C GLN A 201 -0.25 17.25 1.75
N LEU A 202 -1.50 16.89 1.43
CA LEU A 202 -2.19 17.48 0.28
C LEU A 202 -2.38 18.98 0.46
N ALA A 203 -2.67 19.42 1.70
CA ALA A 203 -2.87 20.82 2.10
C ALA A 203 -3.86 21.57 1.17
N ASP A 204 -4.84 20.86 0.61
CA ASP A 204 -5.83 21.41 -0.30
C ASP A 204 -7.23 20.92 0.12
N PRO A 205 -7.91 21.67 1.01
CA PRO A 205 -9.23 21.27 1.51
C PRO A 205 -10.32 21.30 0.46
N MET A 206 -10.08 22.00 -0.68
CA MET A 206 -11.03 22.09 -1.80
C MET A 206 -10.82 20.99 -2.84
N ALA A 207 -9.79 20.14 -2.67
CA ALA A 207 -9.54 19.04 -3.58
C ALA A 207 -10.72 18.04 -3.56
N PRO A 208 -11.30 17.70 -4.71
CA PRO A 208 -12.52 16.92 -4.76
C PRO A 208 -12.30 15.48 -4.25
N PHE A 209 -13.15 15.05 -3.33
CA PHE A 209 -13.21 13.68 -2.80
C PHE A 209 -11.88 13.11 -2.29
N HIS A 210 -10.96 13.97 -1.87
CA HIS A 210 -9.63 13.55 -1.43
C HIS A 210 -9.68 12.65 -0.19
N GLN A 211 -10.60 12.93 0.74
CA GLN A 211 -10.71 12.14 1.97
C GLN A 211 -11.20 10.73 1.70
N GLU A 212 -12.21 10.59 0.85
CA GLU A 212 -12.78 9.31 0.45
C GLU A 212 -11.79 8.51 -0.40
N LEU A 213 -11.07 9.19 -1.28
CA LEU A 213 -10.03 8.61 -2.10
C LEU A 213 -8.89 8.04 -1.26
N PHE A 214 -8.38 8.81 -0.31
CA PHE A 214 -7.31 8.35 0.57
C PHE A 214 -7.79 7.24 1.52
N ASP A 215 -9.03 7.33 2.02
CA ASP A 215 -9.64 6.30 2.85
C ASP A 215 -9.71 4.95 2.12
N CYS A 216 -10.18 4.94 0.89
CA CYS A 216 -10.31 3.69 0.13
C CYS A 216 -8.96 3.06 -0.21
N ILE A 217 -7.92 3.87 -0.50
CA ILE A 217 -6.58 3.37 -0.80
C ILE A 217 -5.91 2.83 0.47
N CYS A 218 -5.99 3.57 1.58
CA CYS A 218 -5.40 3.14 2.85
C CYS A 218 -6.04 1.87 3.40
N ASP A 219 -7.38 1.75 3.34
CA ASP A 219 -8.11 0.56 3.80
C ASP A 219 -7.80 -0.66 2.91
N ALA A 220 -7.74 -0.48 1.60
CA ALA A 220 -7.39 -1.56 0.68
C ALA A 220 -5.92 -2.00 0.86
N PHE A 221 -5.03 -1.05 1.13
CA PHE A 221 -3.63 -1.34 1.41
C PHE A 221 -3.48 -2.15 2.70
N ASP A 222 -4.10 -1.74 3.80
CA ASP A 222 -4.05 -2.44 5.09
C ASP A 222 -4.54 -3.89 4.98
N LYS A 223 -5.66 -4.11 4.27
CA LYS A 223 -6.18 -5.46 4.06
C LYS A 223 -5.21 -6.34 3.27
N CYS A 224 -4.62 -5.81 2.20
CA CYS A 224 -3.62 -6.53 1.43
C CYS A 224 -2.34 -6.77 2.24
N PHE A 225 -1.93 -5.79 3.04
CA PHE A 225 -0.79 -5.90 3.94
C PHE A 225 -0.96 -7.03 4.96
N LYS A 226 -2.11 -7.12 5.62
CA LYS A 226 -2.40 -8.19 6.58
C LYS A 226 -2.37 -9.58 5.94
N ILE A 227 -2.90 -9.71 4.73
CA ILE A 227 -2.83 -10.96 3.98
C ILE A 227 -1.37 -11.30 3.67
N TRP A 228 -0.61 -10.35 3.10
CA TRP A 228 0.79 -10.53 2.78
C TRP A 228 1.62 -10.91 4.00
N GLN A 229 1.45 -10.23 5.13
CA GLN A 229 2.16 -10.47 6.37
C GLN A 229 1.98 -11.90 6.89
N ASN A 230 0.79 -12.48 6.69
CA ASN A 230 0.48 -13.83 7.16
C ASN A 230 0.82 -14.92 6.12
N SER A 231 0.82 -14.60 4.84
CA SER A 231 1.04 -15.57 3.76
C SER A 231 2.49 -15.62 3.27
N THR A 232 3.23 -14.51 3.37
CA THR A 232 4.61 -14.44 2.89
C THR A 232 5.56 -15.09 3.90
N MET A 233 6.38 -16.01 3.39
CA MET A 233 7.39 -16.71 4.18
C MET A 233 8.75 -16.06 4.01
N VAL A 234 9.52 -16.00 5.09
CA VAL A 234 10.93 -15.63 5.09
C VAL A 234 11.76 -16.90 4.98
N THR A 235 12.51 -16.99 3.91
CA THR A 235 13.35 -18.16 3.59
C THR A 235 14.74 -17.73 3.17
N ASN A 236 15.67 -18.69 3.05
CA ASN A 236 17.00 -18.45 2.51
C ASN A 236 17.85 -17.39 3.24
N VAL A 237 17.63 -17.23 4.54
CA VAL A 237 18.56 -16.50 5.39
C VAL A 237 19.69 -17.46 5.74
N MET A 238 20.82 -17.32 5.03
CA MET A 238 21.97 -18.21 5.19
C MET A 238 22.76 -17.82 6.43
N GLY A 239 22.67 -18.66 7.45
CA GLY A 239 23.39 -18.49 8.72
C GLY A 239 24.71 -19.25 8.71
N THR A 240 25.78 -18.62 9.21
CA THR A 240 27.10 -19.24 9.43
C THR A 240 27.73 -18.62 10.67
N GLY A 241 28.71 -19.31 11.26
CA GLY A 241 29.44 -18.74 12.40
C GLY A 241 30.28 -19.73 13.17
N PRO A 242 31.10 -19.24 14.11
CA PRO A 242 31.98 -20.07 14.92
C PRO A 242 31.22 -20.94 15.92
N VAL A 243 31.79 -22.12 16.19
CA VAL A 243 31.33 -23.05 17.22
C VAL A 243 32.43 -23.11 18.30
N PRO A 244 32.35 -22.30 19.34
CA PRO A 244 33.43 -22.13 20.32
C PRO A 244 33.49 -23.23 21.37
N THR A 245 32.48 -24.09 21.46
CA THR A 245 32.43 -25.15 22.47
C THR A 245 33.17 -26.39 21.99
N PHE A 246 34.03 -26.95 22.84
CA PHE A 246 34.80 -28.14 22.53
C PHE A 246 34.50 -29.25 23.54
N LEU A 247 34.30 -30.46 23.04
CA LEU A 247 34.24 -31.67 23.86
C LEU A 247 35.56 -32.45 23.76
N PRO A 248 36.03 -33.13 24.83
CA PRO A 248 37.17 -34.04 24.70
C PRO A 248 36.86 -35.13 23.66
N PRO A 249 37.79 -35.47 22.75
CA PRO A 249 39.19 -35.05 22.58
C PRO A 249 39.40 -33.80 21.70
N TYR A 250 38.70 -32.70 21.92
CA TYR A 250 38.84 -31.42 21.21
C TYR A 250 38.04 -31.33 19.90
N VAL A 251 36.91 -32.02 19.80
CA VAL A 251 35.98 -31.85 18.70
C VAL A 251 35.03 -30.68 19.04
N PRO A 252 34.94 -29.64 18.19
CA PRO A 252 33.93 -28.59 18.39
C PRO A 252 32.55 -29.19 18.26
N VAL A 253 31.78 -29.12 19.32
CA VAL A 253 30.36 -29.56 19.34
C VAL A 253 29.58 -28.55 20.16
N GLY A 254 28.65 -27.92 19.54
CA GLY A 254 27.79 -26.99 20.27
C GLY A 254 27.10 -25.95 19.37
N PRO A 255 26.42 -25.01 20.01
CA PRO A 255 25.73 -23.98 19.25
C PRO A 255 26.69 -23.00 18.58
N VAL A 256 26.26 -22.45 17.49
CA VAL A 256 26.89 -21.28 16.87
C VAL A 256 26.74 -20.09 17.83
N VAL A 257 27.86 -19.38 18.07
CA VAL A 257 27.86 -18.18 18.93
C VAL A 257 28.46 -17.01 18.16
N GLY A 258 27.70 -15.90 18.06
CA GLY A 258 28.15 -14.75 17.30
C GLY A 258 28.15 -15.02 15.78
N GLY A 259 27.29 -15.91 15.33
CA GLY A 259 27.11 -16.17 13.91
C GLY A 259 26.43 -15.00 13.19
N VAL A 260 26.55 -14.98 11.88
CA VAL A 260 25.92 -13.99 11.02
C VAL A 260 24.96 -14.66 10.04
N GLY A 261 23.85 -13.99 9.77
CA GLY A 261 22.88 -14.41 8.77
C GLY A 261 22.76 -13.35 7.67
N ILE A 262 22.66 -13.80 6.43
CA ILE A 262 22.46 -12.94 5.26
C ILE A 262 21.34 -13.52 4.42
N MET A 263 20.34 -12.70 4.14
CA MET A 263 19.29 -13.03 3.17
C MET A 263 19.61 -12.34 1.84
N THR A 264 19.73 -13.11 0.79
CA THR A 264 19.82 -12.58 -0.58
C THR A 264 18.45 -12.17 -1.11
N PRO A 265 18.39 -11.31 -2.14
CA PRO A 265 17.14 -10.99 -2.83
C PRO A 265 16.33 -12.24 -3.18
N GLY A 266 14.98 -12.14 -3.06
CA GLY A 266 14.07 -13.25 -3.29
C GLY A 266 13.80 -14.16 -2.08
N GLY A 267 14.25 -13.77 -0.89
CA GLY A 267 13.99 -14.53 0.35
C GLY A 267 12.59 -14.33 0.97
N PHE A 268 11.79 -13.42 0.42
CA PHE A 268 10.36 -13.26 0.75
C PHE A 268 9.52 -13.98 -0.32
N VAL A 269 8.92 -15.11 0.01
CA VAL A 269 8.16 -15.98 -0.90
C VAL A 269 6.75 -16.24 -0.43
#